data_ca87bd9a9d3bd89ced9f1335914b4631
#
_entry.id   ca87bd9a9d3bd89ced9f1335914b4631
#
_cell.length_a   1.000
_cell.length_b   1.000
_cell.length_c   1.000
_cell.angle_alpha   90.00
_cell.angle_beta   90.00
_cell.angle_gamma   90.00
#
_symmetry.space_group_name_H-M   'P 1'
#
loop_
_entity.id
_entity.type
_entity.pdbx_description
1 polymer ?
#
loop_
_entity_poly.entity_id
_entity_poly.type
_entity_poly.pdbx_seq_one_letter_code
_entity_poly.pdbx_strand_id
1 'polypeptide(L)'
;MQVTLVHVHVRPENVQEFIEASLANSRESAKEPGNLRFDVLQLKDDPCRFVLYEAYATAEDAAAHKTTEHYQTWRDTVAGWMAEPRQGVPYQGLG
;
A
#
# COMPACT_ATOMS: atom_id res chain seq x y z
N MET A 1 -11.70 -9.81 9.13
CA MET A 1 -10.92 -8.60 8.88
C MET A 1 -10.91 -8.26 7.39
N GLN A 2 -10.79 -6.99 7.09
CA GLN A 2 -10.74 -6.51 5.73
C GLN A 2 -9.28 -6.47 5.27
N VAL A 3 -8.94 -7.17 4.19
CA VAL A 3 -7.58 -7.19 3.63
C VAL A 3 -7.61 -6.67 2.20
N THR A 4 -6.66 -5.82 1.86
CA THR A 4 -6.44 -5.40 0.48
C THR A 4 -5.00 -5.69 0.10
N LEU A 5 -4.80 -6.37 -1.02
CA LEU A 5 -3.49 -6.55 -1.62
C LEU A 5 -3.38 -5.58 -2.79
N VAL A 6 -2.48 -4.62 -2.67
CA VAL A 6 -2.26 -3.64 -3.74
C VAL A 6 -1.05 -4.09 -4.56
N HIS A 7 -1.31 -4.48 -5.80
CA HIS A 7 -0.26 -4.92 -6.72
C HIS A 7 0.28 -3.72 -7.47
N VAL A 8 1.60 -3.55 -7.43
CA VAL A 8 2.26 -2.36 -7.99
C VAL A 8 3.43 -2.79 -8.87
N HIS A 9 3.52 -2.16 -10.04
CA HIS A 9 4.67 -2.30 -10.94
C HIS A 9 5.27 -0.93 -11.15
N VAL A 10 6.48 -0.72 -10.66
CA VAL A 10 7.17 0.57 -10.63
C VAL A 10 8.23 0.61 -11.72
N ARG A 11 8.46 1.79 -12.29
CA ARG A 11 9.56 1.98 -13.24
C ARG A 11 10.90 1.70 -12.56
N PRO A 12 11.87 1.06 -13.25
CA PRO A 12 13.15 0.70 -12.62
C PRO A 12 13.88 1.89 -11.98
N GLU A 13 13.81 3.06 -12.59
CA GLU A 13 14.48 4.26 -12.08
C GLU A 13 13.85 4.84 -10.82
N ASN A 14 12.63 4.40 -10.45
CA ASN A 14 11.90 4.94 -9.30
C ASN A 14 11.73 3.92 -8.17
N VAL A 15 12.39 2.77 -8.24
CA VAL A 15 12.23 1.70 -7.24
C VAL A 15 12.57 2.19 -5.83
N GLN A 16 13.72 2.84 -5.65
CA GLN A 16 14.15 3.28 -4.33
C GLN A 16 13.22 4.36 -3.76
N GLU A 17 12.82 5.30 -4.61
CA GLU A 17 11.88 6.37 -4.20
C GLU A 17 10.52 5.77 -3.79
N PHE A 18 10.05 4.76 -4.52
CA PHE A 18 8.80 4.07 -4.19
C PHE A 18 8.90 3.38 -2.84
N ILE A 19 10.01 2.71 -2.57
CA ILE A 19 10.24 2.04 -1.28
C ILE A 19 10.16 3.05 -0.15
N GLU A 20 10.85 4.18 -0.25
CA GLU A 20 10.88 5.19 0.79
C GLU A 20 9.50 5.80 1.04
N ALA A 21 8.80 6.16 -0.02
CA ALA A 21 7.46 6.74 0.09
C ALA A 21 6.47 5.73 0.71
N SER A 22 6.56 4.46 0.32
CA SER A 22 5.66 3.42 0.80
C SER A 22 5.93 3.03 2.25
N LEU A 23 7.18 3.02 2.67
CA LEU A 23 7.53 2.79 4.07
C LEU A 23 7.03 3.94 4.96
N ALA A 24 7.11 5.18 4.48
CA ALA A 24 6.57 6.32 5.21
C ALA A 24 5.06 6.20 5.38
N ASN A 25 4.34 5.83 4.32
CA ASN A 25 2.90 5.60 4.38
C ASN A 25 2.56 4.45 5.34
N SER A 26 3.33 3.38 5.29
CA SER A 26 3.15 2.23 6.19
C SER A 26 3.28 2.62 7.66
N ARG A 27 4.28 3.43 8.01
CA ARG A 27 4.49 3.88 9.40
C ARG A 27 3.33 4.72 9.90
N GLU A 28 2.81 5.61 9.06
CA GLU A 28 1.66 6.44 9.45
C GLU A 28 0.37 5.64 9.49
N SER A 29 0.20 4.70 8.56
CA SER A 29 -0.98 3.83 8.53
C SER A 29 -1.06 2.95 9.76
N ALA A 30 0.07 2.51 10.32
CA ALA A 30 0.10 1.69 11.53
C ALA A 30 -0.49 2.41 12.74
N LYS A 31 -0.58 3.73 12.72
CA LYS A 31 -1.17 4.54 13.80
C LYS A 31 -2.69 4.72 13.63
N GLU A 32 -3.26 4.33 12.51
CA GLU A 32 -4.69 4.49 12.25
C GLU A 32 -5.52 3.56 13.13
N PRO A 33 -6.68 4.02 13.62
CA PRO A 33 -7.60 3.15 14.33
C PRO A 33 -8.00 1.96 13.45
N GLY A 34 -7.98 0.77 14.02
CA GLY A 34 -8.37 -0.44 13.31
C GLY A 34 -7.34 -1.00 12.34
N ASN A 35 -6.19 -0.35 12.17
CA ASN A 35 -5.12 -0.93 11.37
C ASN A 35 -4.53 -2.14 12.08
N LEU A 36 -4.48 -3.28 11.41
CA LEU A 36 -3.91 -4.51 11.93
C LEU A 36 -2.55 -4.80 11.31
N ARG A 37 -2.33 -4.35 10.07
CA ARG A 37 -1.12 -4.66 9.34
C ARG A 37 -1.01 -3.76 8.12
N PHE A 38 0.20 -3.30 7.83
CA PHE A 38 0.50 -2.61 6.59
C PHE A 38 1.94 -2.95 6.20
N ASP A 39 2.10 -3.94 5.33
CA ASP A 39 3.41 -4.43 4.91
C ASP A 39 3.72 -4.00 3.48
N VAL A 40 4.95 -3.62 3.25
CA VAL A 40 5.47 -3.32 1.92
C VAL A 40 6.34 -4.51 1.50
N LEU A 41 5.89 -5.25 0.49
CA LEU A 41 6.55 -6.47 0.03
C LEU A 41 7.11 -6.25 -1.37
N GLN A 42 8.35 -6.65 -1.58
CA GLN A 42 9.01 -6.59 -2.89
C GLN A 42 9.19 -8.01 -3.43
N LEU A 43 8.81 -8.23 -4.69
CA LEU A 43 8.98 -9.55 -5.31
C LEU A 43 10.46 -9.88 -5.44
N LYS A 44 10.87 -11.07 -4.97
CA LYS A 44 12.28 -11.45 -4.98
C LYS A 44 12.88 -11.49 -6.38
N ASP A 45 12.11 -11.98 -7.35
CA ASP A 45 12.60 -12.18 -8.71
C ASP A 45 12.49 -10.95 -9.60
N ASP A 46 11.80 -9.89 -9.13
CA ASP A 46 11.64 -8.66 -9.88
C ASP A 46 11.54 -7.47 -8.92
N PRO A 47 12.62 -6.68 -8.76
CA PRO A 47 12.64 -5.57 -7.82
C PRO A 47 11.68 -4.44 -8.18
N CYS A 48 11.10 -4.44 -9.37
CA CYS A 48 10.13 -3.43 -9.79
C CYS A 48 8.70 -3.77 -9.38
N ARG A 49 8.46 -4.96 -8.82
CA ARG A 49 7.12 -5.40 -8.44
C ARG A 49 6.97 -5.49 -6.95
N PHE A 50 5.85 -4.92 -6.47
CA PHE A 50 5.56 -4.85 -5.04
C PHE A 50 4.12 -5.28 -4.77
N VAL A 51 3.89 -5.69 -3.54
CA VAL A 51 2.55 -5.86 -2.98
C VAL A 51 2.50 -5.10 -1.67
N LEU A 52 1.48 -4.27 -1.50
CA LEU A 52 1.16 -3.66 -0.21
C LEU A 52 0.09 -4.53 0.44
N TYR A 53 0.39 -5.10 1.60
CA TYR A 53 -0.53 -5.94 2.36
C TYR A 53 -1.16 -5.08 3.44
N GLU A 54 -2.44 -4.71 3.25
CA GLU A 54 -3.14 -3.78 4.12
C GLU A 54 -4.30 -4.50 4.80
N ALA A 55 -4.28 -4.59 6.12
CA ALA A 55 -5.34 -5.25 6.88
C ALA A 55 -5.94 -4.32 7.92
N TYR A 56 -7.26 -4.29 7.98
CA TYR A 56 -8.04 -3.47 8.91
C TYR A 56 -9.09 -4.33 9.61
N ALA A 57 -9.47 -3.92 10.82
CA ALA A 57 -10.47 -4.66 11.59
C ALA A 57 -11.82 -4.67 10.89
N THR A 58 -12.21 -3.55 10.27
CA THR A 58 -13.51 -3.40 9.60
C THR A 58 -13.36 -2.75 8.23
N ALA A 59 -14.39 -2.86 7.41
CA ALA A 59 -14.44 -2.19 6.11
C ALA A 59 -14.45 -0.66 6.26
N GLU A 60 -15.08 -0.15 7.31
CA GLU A 60 -15.11 1.28 7.60
C GLU A 60 -13.71 1.81 7.92
N ASP A 61 -12.92 1.06 8.69
CA ASP A 61 -11.54 1.44 8.99
C ASP A 61 -10.67 1.43 7.73
N ALA A 62 -10.87 0.44 6.86
CA ALA A 62 -10.17 0.38 5.58
C ALA A 62 -10.52 1.57 4.68
N ALA A 63 -11.79 1.95 4.65
CA ALA A 63 -12.25 3.11 3.88
C ALA A 63 -11.67 4.41 4.45
N ALA A 64 -11.62 4.53 5.78
CA ALA A 64 -11.07 5.71 6.45
C ALA A 64 -9.59 5.94 6.10
N HIS A 65 -8.81 4.87 5.88
CA HIS A 65 -7.42 4.98 5.44
C HIS A 65 -7.29 5.87 4.20
N LYS A 66 -8.20 5.75 3.25
CA LYS A 66 -8.14 6.50 1.99
C LYS A 66 -8.47 7.99 2.14
N THR A 67 -9.00 8.39 3.30
CA THR A 67 -9.28 9.81 3.58
C THR A 67 -8.12 10.49 4.33
N THR A 68 -7.09 9.73 4.71
CA THR A 68 -5.97 10.30 5.46
C THR A 68 -5.04 11.10 4.57
N GLU A 69 -4.36 12.08 5.19
CA GLU A 69 -3.38 12.89 4.49
C GLU A 69 -2.21 12.04 3.98
N HIS A 70 -1.73 11.09 4.80
CA HIS A 70 -0.59 10.26 4.39
C HIS A 70 -0.93 9.35 3.21
N TYR A 71 -2.16 8.84 3.11
CA TYR A 71 -2.56 8.07 1.93
C TYR A 71 -2.59 8.97 0.69
N GLN A 72 -3.21 10.14 0.79
CA GLN A 72 -3.34 11.06 -0.35
C GLN A 72 -1.96 11.55 -0.82
N THR A 73 -1.07 11.84 0.12
CA THR A 73 0.32 12.22 -0.19
C THR A 73 1.04 11.08 -0.92
N TRP A 74 0.92 9.85 -0.40
CA TRP A 74 1.52 8.68 -1.05
C TRP A 74 0.98 8.50 -2.47
N ARG A 75 -0.35 8.51 -2.61
CA ARG A 75 -1.02 8.33 -3.91
C ARG A 75 -0.52 9.33 -4.95
N ASP A 76 -0.42 10.59 -4.57
CA ASP A 76 -0.01 11.65 -5.50
C ASP A 76 1.50 11.57 -5.79
N THR A 77 2.29 11.21 -4.80
CA THR A 77 3.75 11.12 -4.94
C THR A 77 4.14 9.98 -5.87
N VAL A 78 3.53 8.80 -5.73
CA VAL A 78 3.92 7.61 -6.49
C VAL A 78 3.28 7.53 -7.88
N ALA A 79 2.28 8.35 -8.15
CA ALA A 79 1.48 8.24 -9.38
C ALA A 79 2.33 8.28 -10.66
N GLY A 80 3.37 9.12 -10.70
CA GLY A 80 4.24 9.26 -11.86
C GLY A 80 5.28 8.16 -12.01
N TRP A 81 5.39 7.25 -11.03
CA TRP A 81 6.41 6.21 -11.02
C TRP A 81 5.90 4.84 -11.47
N MET A 82 4.62 4.73 -11.77
CA MET A 82 3.99 3.47 -12.15
C MET A 82 4.32 3.09 -13.58
N ALA A 83 4.79 1.85 -13.78
CA ALA A 83 4.97 1.28 -15.12
C ALA A 83 3.62 0.88 -15.72
N GLU A 84 2.67 0.53 -14.85
CA GLU A 84 1.29 0.22 -15.22
C GLU A 84 0.37 0.58 -14.04
N PRO A 85 -0.94 0.74 -14.24
CA PRO A 85 -1.85 1.08 -13.15
C PRO A 85 -1.81 0.06 -12.03
N ARG A 86 -1.74 0.55 -10.77
CA ARG A 86 -1.81 -0.33 -9.62
C ARG A 86 -3.20 -0.93 -9.46
N GLN A 87 -3.27 -2.11 -8.87
CA GLN A 87 -4.53 -2.83 -8.66
C GLN A 87 -4.69 -3.18 -7.19
N GLY A 88 -5.75 -2.66 -6.56
CA GLY A 88 -6.14 -3.06 -5.23
C GLY A 88 -7.15 -4.19 -5.29
N VAL A 89 -6.80 -5.34 -4.71
CA VAL A 89 -7.67 -6.51 -4.70
C VAL A 89 -8.14 -6.76 -3.27
N PRO A 90 -9.44 -6.62 -2.98
CA PRO A 90 -9.95 -6.84 -1.63
C PRO A 90 -10.15 -8.32 -1.32
N TYR A 91 -9.84 -8.70 -0.08
CA TYR A 91 -10.01 -10.04 0.44
C TYR A 91 -10.66 -9.96 1.82
N GLN A 92 -11.35 -11.02 2.19
CA GLN A 92 -11.79 -11.20 3.57
C GLN A 92 -10.76 -12.04 4.30
N GLY A 93 -10.17 -11.50 5.37
CA GLY A 93 -9.23 -12.26 6.18
C GLY A 93 -9.96 -13.27 7.06
N LEU A 94 -9.56 -14.52 6.98
CA LEU A 94 -10.18 -15.61 7.74
C LEU A 94 -9.35 -16.05 8.94
N GLY A 95 -8.14 -15.59 9.02
CA GLY A 95 -7.25 -15.95 10.13
C GLY A 95 -5.84 -15.48 9.95
#